data_cfd59ed4e84c133e456286fb44c79250
#
_entry.id   cfd59ed4e84c133e456286fb44c79250
#
_cell.length_a   1.000
_cell.length_b   1.000
_cell.length_c   1.000
_cell.angle_alpha   90.00
_cell.angle_beta   90.00
_cell.angle_gamma   90.00
#
_symmetry.space_group_name_H-M   'P 1'
#
loop_
_entity.id
_entity.type
_entity.pdbx_description
1 polymer ?
#
loop_
_entity_poly.entity_id
_entity_poly.type
_entity_poly.pdbx_seq_one_letter_code
_entity_poly.pdbx_strand_id
1 'polypeptide(L)'
;MAEPGPLPVQQTPEGVRLASFPPPERWDDWVEFDPKAWPRRVPRRYQLVPTVCFNCEAACGLLAYVDKETFEVKKLEGNPAHPGSRGRNCAKGPATLNQVNDPERILYPLRRAGRRGEGKWVRVTWDEVLDDIAGRMRELFKAGRYTEVIYHVGRPGHDGYMERVLQSWGVDGHNSHTNVCSSAARAGYAFWMGYDRPSPDHANARVILLLSSHLETGH
;
A
#
# COMPACT_ATOMS: atom_id res chain seq x y z
N MET A 1 23.20 24.36 16.13
CA MET A 1 22.24 23.26 16.14
C MET A 1 22.81 22.17 17.02
N ALA A 2 22.09 21.71 18.05
CA ALA A 2 22.57 20.62 18.88
C ALA A 2 22.74 19.36 18.00
N GLU A 3 23.87 18.68 18.16
CA GLU A 3 24.05 17.36 17.50
C GLU A 3 22.89 16.44 17.91
N PRO A 4 22.31 15.68 16.96
CA PRO A 4 21.30 14.70 17.31
C PRO A 4 21.94 13.71 18.29
N GLY A 5 21.37 13.59 19.47
CA GLY A 5 21.82 12.62 20.46
C GLY A 5 21.77 11.19 19.89
N PRO A 6 22.49 10.23 20.50
CA PRO A 6 22.48 8.86 20.05
C PRO A 6 21.05 8.30 20.01
N LEU A 7 20.78 7.48 18.99
CA LEU A 7 19.49 6.79 18.87
C LEU A 7 19.20 6.02 20.17
N PRO A 8 17.95 6.10 20.67
CA PRO A 8 17.57 5.28 21.80
C PRO A 8 17.73 3.80 21.42
N VAL A 9 18.39 3.05 22.28
CA VAL A 9 18.70 1.63 22.04
C VAL A 9 17.85 0.80 22.99
N GLN A 10 17.06 -0.10 22.43
CA GLN A 10 16.25 -1.04 23.22
C GLN A 10 17.13 -2.20 23.68
N GLN A 11 17.12 -2.49 24.98
CA GLN A 11 17.76 -3.69 25.51
C GLN A 11 16.80 -4.88 25.36
N THR A 12 17.26 -5.94 24.73
CA THR A 12 16.60 -7.25 24.78
C THR A 12 16.89 -7.92 26.13
N PRO A 13 16.08 -8.92 26.53
CA PRO A 13 16.35 -9.69 27.76
C PRO A 13 17.76 -10.31 27.85
N GLU A 14 18.39 -10.51 26.70
CA GLU A 14 19.75 -11.11 26.61
C GLU A 14 20.86 -10.06 26.54
N GLY A 15 20.51 -8.76 26.71
CA GLY A 15 21.48 -7.67 26.68
C GLY A 15 21.89 -7.20 25.29
N VAL A 16 21.28 -7.74 24.23
CA VAL A 16 21.50 -7.29 22.85
C VAL A 16 20.85 -5.91 22.68
N ARG A 17 21.60 -4.93 22.21
CA ARG A 17 21.09 -3.59 21.91
C ARG A 17 20.63 -3.53 20.47
N LEU A 18 19.33 -3.35 20.26
CA LEU A 18 18.74 -3.08 18.95
C LEU A 18 18.49 -1.59 18.80
N ALA A 19 18.75 -1.06 17.61
CA ALA A 19 18.33 0.32 17.28
C ALA A 19 16.81 0.43 17.44
N SER A 20 16.35 1.41 18.20
CA SER A 20 14.92 1.68 18.28
C SER A 20 14.48 2.52 17.09
N PHE A 21 13.19 2.41 16.77
CA PHE A 21 12.57 3.27 15.76
C PHE A 21 12.63 4.75 16.18
N PRO A 22 12.60 5.69 15.21
CA PRO A 22 12.49 7.10 15.51
C PRO A 22 11.27 7.38 16.39
N PRO A 23 11.43 8.04 17.55
CA PRO A 23 10.31 8.34 18.42
C PRO A 23 9.39 9.39 17.75
N PRO A 24 8.07 9.34 17.98
CA PRO A 24 7.10 10.23 17.32
C PRO A 24 7.41 11.71 17.46
N GLU A 25 7.97 12.13 18.60
CA GLU A 25 8.34 13.51 18.90
C GLU A 25 9.45 14.06 17.99
N ARG A 26 10.14 13.17 17.26
CA ARG A 26 11.22 13.52 16.33
C ARG A 26 10.86 13.31 14.87
N TRP A 27 9.62 12.96 14.57
CA TRP A 27 9.20 12.69 13.18
C TRP A 27 9.23 13.93 12.29
N ASP A 28 9.09 15.11 12.86
CA ASP A 28 9.16 16.35 12.09
C ASP A 28 10.59 16.72 11.66
N ASP A 29 11.60 16.21 12.37
CA ASP A 29 13.00 16.53 12.08
C ASP A 29 13.93 15.39 12.52
N TRP A 30 13.91 14.33 11.74
CA TRP A 30 14.77 13.17 11.93
C TRP A 30 16.07 13.32 11.14
N VAL A 31 17.20 12.95 11.74
CA VAL A 31 18.51 13.04 11.09
C VAL A 31 19.17 11.69 11.04
N GLU A 32 19.63 11.31 9.85
CA GLU A 32 20.45 10.12 9.61
C GLU A 32 21.68 10.51 8.78
N PHE A 33 22.72 9.70 8.84
CA PHE A 33 23.84 9.84 7.93
C PHE A 33 23.55 9.14 6.60
N ASP A 34 23.88 9.81 5.50
CA ASP A 34 23.74 9.26 4.16
C ASP A 34 24.69 8.05 3.98
N PRO A 35 24.16 6.83 3.85
CA PRO A 35 25.02 5.64 3.71
C PRO A 35 25.85 5.64 2.43
N LYS A 36 25.39 6.35 1.38
CA LYS A 36 26.12 6.49 0.11
C LYS A 36 27.32 7.44 0.20
N ALA A 37 27.37 8.25 1.25
CA ALA A 37 28.47 9.20 1.43
C ALA A 37 29.66 8.59 2.19
N TRP A 38 29.55 7.34 2.68
CA TRP A 38 30.64 6.68 3.41
C TRP A 38 32.00 6.78 2.68
N PRO A 39 33.11 7.07 3.36
CA PRO A 39 33.28 7.21 4.81
C PRO A 39 32.94 8.61 5.38
N ARG A 40 32.50 9.55 4.57
CA ARG A 40 32.08 10.88 5.03
C ARG A 40 30.74 10.77 5.76
N ARG A 41 30.63 11.47 6.89
CA ARG A 41 29.38 11.58 7.66
C ARG A 41 28.56 12.78 7.16
N VAL A 42 27.78 12.57 6.11
CA VAL A 42 26.88 13.60 5.57
C VAL A 42 25.50 13.44 6.19
N PRO A 43 25.05 14.40 7.04
CA PRO A 43 23.72 14.32 7.63
C PRO A 43 22.65 14.58 6.58
N ARG A 44 21.54 13.84 6.66
CA ARG A 44 20.30 14.05 5.90
C ARG A 44 19.17 14.29 6.89
N ARG A 45 18.34 15.28 6.60
CA ARG A 45 17.18 15.63 7.42
C ARG A 45 15.90 15.16 6.75
N TYR A 46 15.09 14.46 7.53
CA TYR A 46 13.83 13.89 7.05
C TYR A 46 12.66 14.39 7.86
N GLN A 47 11.53 14.56 7.18
CA GLN A 47 10.22 14.50 7.81
C GLN A 47 9.70 13.06 7.67
N LEU A 48 9.30 12.46 8.79
CA LEU A 48 8.74 11.12 8.80
C LEU A 48 7.22 11.23 8.75
N VAL A 49 6.64 10.74 7.66
CA VAL A 49 5.20 10.82 7.41
C VAL A 49 4.58 9.44 7.57
N PRO A 50 3.66 9.25 8.54
CA PRO A 50 2.93 8.00 8.67
C PRO A 50 2.10 7.70 7.42
N THR A 51 2.20 6.47 6.94
CA THR A 51 1.42 5.97 5.81
C THR A 51 1.09 4.49 5.99
N VAL A 52 0.38 3.92 5.06
CA VAL A 52 -0.02 2.52 5.07
C VAL A 52 0.44 1.82 3.80
N CYS A 53 0.96 0.61 3.95
CA CYS A 53 1.34 -0.24 2.83
C CYS A 53 0.09 -0.69 2.05
N PHE A 54 0.11 -0.56 0.72
CA PHE A 54 -1.00 -0.95 -0.15
C PHE A 54 -0.83 -2.33 -0.81
N ASN A 55 0.30 -3.01 -0.58
CA ASN A 55 0.65 -4.22 -1.34
C ASN A 55 -0.22 -5.45 -1.00
N CYS A 56 -0.85 -5.47 0.18
CA CYS A 56 -1.74 -6.56 0.57
C CYS A 56 -2.70 -6.13 1.68
N GLU A 57 -3.64 -7.02 2.06
CA GLU A 57 -4.67 -6.76 3.07
C GLU A 57 -4.13 -6.58 4.50
N ALA A 58 -2.86 -6.93 4.76
CA ALA A 58 -2.25 -6.73 6.08
C ALA A 58 -2.18 -5.24 6.46
N ALA A 59 -2.20 -4.33 5.48
CA ALA A 59 -2.25 -2.89 5.68
C ALA A 59 -1.23 -2.39 6.72
N CYS A 60 0.00 -2.91 6.67
CA CYS A 60 1.06 -2.54 7.61
C CYS A 60 1.31 -1.04 7.60
N GLY A 61 1.41 -0.45 8.79
CA GLY A 61 1.82 0.95 8.93
C GLY A 61 3.27 1.14 8.53
N LEU A 62 3.54 2.17 7.76
CA LEU A 62 4.86 2.58 7.33
C LEU A 62 5.16 4.02 7.75
N LEU A 63 6.43 4.36 7.83
CA LEU A 63 6.94 5.72 7.88
C LEU A 63 7.64 6.04 6.57
N ALA A 64 7.19 7.06 5.88
CA ALA A 64 7.84 7.59 4.70
C ALA A 64 8.87 8.64 5.14
N TYR A 65 10.12 8.42 4.82
CA TYR A 65 11.22 9.35 5.07
C TYR A 65 11.29 10.34 3.92
N VAL A 66 10.70 11.50 4.11
CA VAL A 66 10.68 12.58 3.14
C VAL A 66 11.89 13.48 3.39
N ASP A 67 12.78 13.56 2.44
CA ASP A 67 13.95 14.45 2.51
C ASP A 67 13.51 15.91 2.50
N LYS A 68 13.95 16.68 3.50
CA LYS A 68 13.52 18.08 3.68
C LYS A 68 14.13 19.06 2.65
N GLU A 69 15.16 18.66 1.93
CA GLU A 69 15.78 19.48 0.90
C GLU A 69 15.16 19.22 -0.47
N THR A 70 14.93 17.93 -0.80
CA THR A 70 14.45 17.53 -2.12
C THR A 70 12.95 17.23 -2.18
N PHE A 71 12.29 17.08 -1.03
CA PHE A 71 10.90 16.67 -0.89
C PHE A 71 10.60 15.29 -1.50
N GLU A 72 11.62 14.47 -1.68
CA GLU A 72 11.48 13.11 -2.20
C GLU A 72 11.40 12.09 -1.06
N VAL A 73 10.62 11.05 -1.26
CA VAL A 73 10.61 9.88 -0.37
C VAL A 73 11.87 9.06 -0.63
N LYS A 74 12.76 8.97 0.36
CA LYS A 74 14.04 8.26 0.22
C LYS A 74 14.01 6.83 0.75
N LYS A 75 13.15 6.53 1.71
CA LYS A 75 12.92 5.16 2.20
C LYS A 75 11.55 5.03 2.87
N LEU A 76 11.12 3.79 3.02
CA LEU A 76 9.93 3.39 3.76
C LEU A 76 10.32 2.33 4.79
N GLU A 77 9.92 2.53 6.04
CA GLU A 77 10.16 1.59 7.13
C GLU A 77 8.87 1.35 7.93
N GLY A 78 8.87 0.29 8.75
CA GLY A 78 7.70 -0.01 9.58
C GLY A 78 7.42 1.09 10.60
N ASN A 79 6.15 1.45 10.75
CA ASN A 79 5.69 2.43 11.74
C ASN A 79 5.44 1.74 13.10
N PRO A 80 6.24 2.03 14.15
CA PRO A 80 6.07 1.43 15.46
C PRO A 80 4.78 1.85 16.18
N ALA A 81 4.25 3.01 15.85
CA ALA A 81 3.00 3.52 16.42
C ALA A 81 1.73 2.92 15.76
N HIS A 82 1.89 2.16 14.67
CA HIS A 82 0.75 1.52 14.02
C HIS A 82 0.22 0.36 14.88
N PRO A 83 -1.06 0.34 15.28
CA PRO A 83 -1.59 -0.59 16.27
C PRO A 83 -1.52 -2.06 15.82
N GLY A 84 -1.70 -2.33 14.54
CA GLY A 84 -1.68 -3.69 13.99
C GLY A 84 -0.27 -4.23 13.78
N SER A 85 0.54 -3.55 13.00
CA SER A 85 1.87 -4.05 12.58
C SER A 85 3.00 -3.73 13.56
N ARG A 86 2.87 -2.69 14.40
CA ARG A 86 3.83 -2.32 15.46
C ARG A 86 5.27 -2.25 14.96
N GLY A 87 5.49 -1.59 13.84
CA GLY A 87 6.81 -1.46 13.21
C GLY A 87 7.25 -2.64 12.35
N ARG A 88 6.46 -3.70 12.27
CA ARG A 88 6.78 -4.88 11.45
C ARG A 88 6.12 -4.78 10.09
N ASN A 89 6.85 -5.20 9.06
CA ASN A 89 6.36 -5.32 7.69
C ASN A 89 7.26 -6.31 6.92
N CYS A 90 6.73 -6.86 5.85
CA CYS A 90 7.54 -7.67 4.93
C CYS A 90 8.33 -6.78 3.95
N ALA A 91 9.20 -7.38 3.15
CA ALA A 91 10.05 -6.68 2.19
C ALA A 91 9.27 -5.86 1.14
N LYS A 92 8.02 -6.19 0.85
CA LYS A 92 7.18 -5.45 -0.12
C LYS A 92 6.91 -4.00 0.32
N GLY A 93 6.77 -3.75 1.63
CA GLY A 93 6.56 -2.41 2.15
C GLY A 93 7.67 -1.43 1.74
N PRO A 94 8.92 -1.65 2.16
CA PRO A 94 10.07 -0.84 1.72
C PRO A 94 10.27 -0.82 0.21
N ALA A 95 10.07 -1.96 -0.48
CA ALA A 95 10.22 -2.06 -1.93
C ALA A 95 9.22 -1.22 -2.73
N THR A 96 8.15 -0.76 -2.12
CA THR A 96 7.18 0.19 -2.75
C THR A 96 7.88 1.43 -3.28
N LEU A 97 9.00 1.85 -2.69
CA LEU A 97 9.76 2.98 -3.17
C LEU A 97 10.23 2.81 -4.62
N ASN A 98 10.53 1.59 -5.05
CA ASN A 98 10.92 1.30 -6.42
C ASN A 98 9.77 1.58 -7.40
N GLN A 99 8.52 1.31 -7.00
CA GLN A 99 7.34 1.62 -7.82
C GLN A 99 7.07 3.13 -7.89
N VAL A 100 7.29 3.84 -6.77
CA VAL A 100 7.09 5.31 -6.72
C VAL A 100 8.09 6.02 -7.65
N ASN A 101 9.33 5.55 -7.66
CA ASN A 101 10.44 6.16 -8.41
C ASN A 101 10.72 5.46 -9.75
N ASP A 102 9.84 4.55 -10.19
CA ASP A 102 10.01 3.85 -11.47
C ASP A 102 9.93 4.84 -12.63
N PRO A 103 10.98 4.95 -13.47
CA PRO A 103 10.99 5.84 -14.63
C PRO A 103 9.93 5.45 -15.68
N GLU A 104 9.51 4.21 -15.71
CA GLU A 104 8.46 3.71 -16.63
C GLU A 104 7.05 3.85 -16.03
N ARG A 105 6.90 4.42 -14.83
CA ARG A 105 5.61 4.62 -14.21
C ARG A 105 4.70 5.47 -15.09
N ILE A 106 3.48 4.99 -15.33
CA ILE A 106 2.45 5.72 -16.07
C ILE A 106 1.97 6.91 -15.23
N LEU A 107 2.28 8.12 -15.67
CA LEU A 107 1.93 9.37 -14.99
C LEU A 107 0.76 10.11 -15.63
N TYR A 108 0.33 9.69 -16.80
CA TYR A 108 -0.71 10.36 -17.59
C TYR A 108 -1.65 9.33 -18.20
N PRO A 109 -2.90 9.70 -18.49
CA PRO A 109 -3.82 8.81 -19.19
C PRO A 109 -3.30 8.41 -20.57
N LEU A 110 -3.51 7.15 -20.92
CA LEU A 110 -3.09 6.59 -22.18
C LEU A 110 -4.31 6.02 -22.93
N ARG A 111 -4.46 6.41 -24.21
CA ARG A 111 -5.44 5.82 -25.11
C ARG A 111 -4.76 4.88 -26.08
N ARG A 112 -5.36 3.72 -26.32
CA ARG A 112 -4.86 2.78 -27.31
C ARG A 112 -4.93 3.35 -28.72
N ALA A 113 -3.80 3.33 -29.43
CA ALA A 113 -3.67 3.85 -30.80
C ALA A 113 -3.66 2.75 -31.87
N GLY A 114 -3.56 1.47 -31.45
CA GLY A 114 -3.49 0.32 -32.35
C GLY A 114 -4.57 -0.73 -32.05
N ARG A 115 -4.46 -1.89 -32.68
CA ARG A 115 -5.28 -3.05 -32.37
C ARG A 115 -4.98 -3.56 -30.95
N ARG A 116 -5.97 -4.27 -30.38
CA ARG A 116 -5.77 -4.95 -29.09
C ARG A 116 -4.58 -5.91 -29.17
N GLY A 117 -3.64 -5.79 -28.26
CA GLY A 117 -2.42 -6.61 -28.19
C GLY A 117 -1.19 -5.99 -28.86
N GLU A 118 -1.31 -4.93 -29.68
CA GLU A 118 -0.16 -4.29 -30.31
C GLU A 118 0.70 -3.42 -29.37
N GLY A 119 0.21 -3.13 -28.16
CA GLY A 119 0.94 -2.31 -27.19
C GLY A 119 1.15 -0.84 -27.59
N LYS A 120 0.42 -0.33 -28.58
CA LYS A 120 0.55 1.05 -29.05
C LYS A 120 -0.38 1.98 -28.26
N TRP A 121 0.20 2.99 -27.64
CA TRP A 121 -0.50 3.93 -26.78
C TRP A 121 -0.13 5.37 -27.12
N VAL A 122 -1.08 6.27 -26.97
CA VAL A 122 -0.88 7.73 -27.07
C VAL A 122 -1.33 8.38 -25.77
N ARG A 123 -0.57 9.37 -25.33
CA ARG A 123 -0.95 10.21 -24.20
C ARG A 123 -2.15 11.06 -24.56
N VAL A 124 -3.11 11.15 -23.66
CA VAL A 124 -4.27 12.04 -23.73
C VAL A 124 -4.39 12.86 -22.45
N THR A 125 -5.22 13.90 -22.47
CA THR A 125 -5.53 14.68 -21.27
C THR A 125 -6.53 13.95 -20.37
N TRP A 126 -6.61 14.36 -19.11
CA TRP A 126 -7.64 13.86 -18.20
C TRP A 126 -9.05 14.19 -18.68
N ASP A 127 -9.26 15.38 -19.20
CA ASP A 127 -10.58 15.79 -19.72
C ASP A 127 -11.01 14.91 -20.90
N GLU A 128 -10.12 14.68 -21.86
CA GLU A 128 -10.39 13.79 -23.00
C GLU A 128 -10.79 12.37 -22.57
N VAL A 129 -10.08 11.77 -21.60
CA VAL A 129 -10.37 10.39 -21.18
C VAL A 129 -11.65 10.33 -20.34
N LEU A 130 -11.88 11.31 -19.48
CA LEU A 130 -13.10 11.37 -18.67
C LEU A 130 -14.34 11.59 -19.52
N ASP A 131 -14.28 12.48 -20.50
CA ASP A 131 -15.37 12.73 -21.44
C ASP A 131 -15.68 11.48 -22.31
N ASP A 132 -14.66 10.78 -22.80
CA ASP A 132 -14.85 9.54 -23.58
C ASP A 132 -15.52 8.45 -22.72
N ILE A 133 -15.02 8.22 -21.49
CA ILE A 133 -15.60 7.22 -20.59
C ILE A 133 -17.03 7.60 -20.19
N ALA A 134 -17.24 8.84 -19.76
CA ALA A 134 -18.57 9.32 -19.35
C ALA A 134 -19.57 9.30 -20.52
N GLY A 135 -19.11 9.64 -21.72
CA GLY A 135 -19.92 9.56 -22.93
C GLY A 135 -20.43 8.14 -23.21
N ARG A 136 -19.53 7.17 -23.21
CA ARG A 136 -19.87 5.74 -23.40
C ARG A 136 -20.82 5.20 -22.32
N MET A 137 -20.56 5.50 -21.07
CA MET A 137 -21.44 5.12 -19.96
C MET A 137 -22.82 5.75 -20.09
N ARG A 138 -22.90 7.03 -20.46
CA ARG A 138 -24.18 7.74 -20.67
C ARG A 138 -25.02 7.11 -21.76
N GLU A 139 -24.40 6.70 -22.87
CA GLU A 139 -25.10 6.01 -23.96
C GLU A 139 -25.65 4.65 -23.52
N LEU A 140 -24.87 3.88 -22.76
CA LEU A 140 -25.34 2.59 -22.21
C LEU A 140 -26.51 2.80 -21.24
N PHE A 141 -26.40 3.78 -20.34
CA PHE A 141 -27.46 4.05 -19.35
C PHE A 141 -28.76 4.56 -19.99
N LYS A 142 -28.67 5.45 -20.99
CA LYS A 142 -29.84 5.88 -21.76
C LYS A 142 -30.53 4.72 -22.47
N ALA A 143 -29.77 3.73 -22.92
CA ALA A 143 -30.29 2.53 -23.57
C ALA A 143 -30.76 1.45 -22.57
N GLY A 144 -30.70 1.68 -21.27
CA GLY A 144 -31.03 0.68 -20.24
C GLY A 144 -30.06 -0.49 -20.14
N ARG A 145 -28.86 -0.35 -20.71
CA ARG A 145 -27.86 -1.43 -20.85
C ARG A 145 -26.83 -1.41 -19.71
N TYR A 146 -27.30 -1.33 -18.48
CA TYR A 146 -26.45 -1.24 -17.27
C TYR A 146 -25.54 -2.46 -17.07
N THR A 147 -25.98 -3.64 -17.49
CA THR A 147 -25.23 -4.90 -17.37
C THR A 147 -24.00 -4.98 -18.27
N GLU A 148 -23.85 -4.05 -19.21
CA GLU A 148 -22.65 -3.96 -20.06
C GLU A 148 -21.53 -3.13 -19.43
N VAL A 149 -21.79 -2.50 -18.27
CA VAL A 149 -20.77 -1.83 -17.47
C VAL A 149 -20.30 -2.77 -16.37
N ILE A 150 -19.04 -3.13 -16.40
CA ILE A 150 -18.42 -3.99 -15.38
C ILE A 150 -17.32 -3.22 -14.68
N TYR A 151 -17.40 -3.16 -13.35
CA TYR A 151 -16.33 -2.67 -12.51
C TYR A 151 -15.54 -3.84 -11.94
N HIS A 152 -14.26 -3.91 -12.27
CA HIS A 152 -13.35 -4.91 -11.71
C HIS A 152 -12.32 -4.26 -10.82
N VAL A 153 -12.25 -4.71 -9.57
CA VAL A 153 -11.29 -4.23 -8.58
C VAL A 153 -10.36 -5.36 -8.15
N GLY A 154 -9.12 -5.01 -7.82
CA GLY A 154 -8.16 -5.94 -7.26
C GLY A 154 -8.38 -6.15 -5.77
N ARG A 155 -7.46 -5.66 -4.97
CA ARG A 155 -7.57 -5.69 -3.51
C ARG A 155 -8.38 -4.50 -2.99
N PRO A 156 -9.08 -4.66 -1.85
CA PRO A 156 -9.77 -3.58 -1.18
C PRO A 156 -8.84 -2.38 -0.90
N GLY A 157 -9.37 -1.21 -1.05
CA GLY A 157 -8.67 0.04 -0.81
C GLY A 157 -9.65 1.20 -0.85
N HIS A 158 -9.70 1.92 -1.96
CA HIS A 158 -10.65 3.02 -2.17
C HIS A 158 -11.92 2.60 -2.93
N ASP A 159 -12.12 1.33 -3.17
CA ASP A 159 -13.22 0.73 -3.91
C ASP A 159 -14.59 1.05 -3.31
N GLY A 160 -14.72 1.21 -2.00
CA GLY A 160 -15.99 1.55 -1.35
C GLY A 160 -16.60 2.88 -1.83
N TYR A 161 -15.80 3.84 -2.25
CA TYR A 161 -16.31 5.07 -2.87
C TYR A 161 -16.89 4.79 -4.25
N MET A 162 -16.20 3.98 -5.03
CA MET A 162 -16.62 3.62 -6.38
C MET A 162 -17.87 2.74 -6.36
N GLU A 163 -17.99 1.82 -5.42
CA GLU A 163 -19.18 1.01 -5.21
C GLU A 163 -20.43 1.86 -4.99
N ARG A 164 -20.34 2.90 -4.17
CA ARG A 164 -21.45 3.84 -3.95
C ARG A 164 -21.87 4.55 -5.25
N VAL A 165 -20.91 4.98 -6.04
CA VAL A 165 -21.16 5.63 -7.34
C VAL A 165 -21.85 4.66 -8.28
N LEU A 166 -21.35 3.44 -8.43
CA LEU A 166 -21.93 2.41 -9.29
C LEU A 166 -23.36 2.05 -8.88
N GLN A 167 -23.59 1.86 -7.58
CA GLN A 167 -24.94 1.61 -7.05
C GLN A 167 -25.90 2.77 -7.35
N SER A 168 -25.45 4.01 -7.20
CA SER A 168 -26.28 5.18 -7.53
C SER A 168 -26.63 5.28 -9.02
N TRP A 169 -25.81 4.69 -9.87
CA TRP A 169 -26.06 4.61 -11.32
C TRP A 169 -26.83 3.36 -11.76
N GLY A 170 -27.15 2.47 -10.81
CA GLY A 170 -27.83 1.20 -11.12
C GLY A 170 -26.93 0.17 -11.81
N VAL A 171 -25.61 0.29 -11.66
CA VAL A 171 -24.64 -0.70 -12.21
C VAL A 171 -24.47 -1.83 -11.23
N ASP A 172 -24.76 -3.05 -11.64
CA ASP A 172 -24.66 -4.28 -10.85
C ASP A 172 -23.39 -5.12 -11.15
N GLY A 173 -22.68 -4.73 -12.17
CA GLY A 173 -21.50 -5.47 -12.69
C GLY A 173 -20.24 -5.31 -11.83
N HIS A 174 -20.30 -5.63 -10.52
CA HIS A 174 -19.13 -5.64 -9.65
C HIS A 174 -18.45 -7.00 -9.64
N ASN A 175 -17.16 -7.02 -9.93
CA ASN A 175 -16.31 -8.20 -9.78
C ASN A 175 -15.01 -7.82 -9.09
N SER A 176 -14.54 -8.66 -8.18
CA SER A 176 -13.29 -8.42 -7.48
C SER A 176 -12.38 -9.64 -7.46
N HIS A 177 -11.12 -9.42 -7.25
CA HIS A 177 -10.15 -10.48 -6.99
C HIS A 177 -10.59 -11.37 -5.80
N THR A 178 -11.27 -10.82 -4.82
CA THR A 178 -11.79 -11.55 -3.65
C THR A 178 -12.69 -12.70 -4.05
N ASN A 179 -13.50 -12.56 -5.12
CA ASN A 179 -14.43 -13.58 -5.59
C ASN A 179 -13.72 -14.89 -6.01
N VAL A 180 -12.51 -14.81 -6.52
CA VAL A 180 -11.73 -15.99 -6.95
C VAL A 180 -10.62 -16.37 -5.99
N CYS A 181 -10.22 -15.49 -5.08
CA CYS A 181 -9.10 -15.71 -4.17
C CYS A 181 -9.54 -16.11 -2.76
N SER A 182 -10.34 -15.29 -2.09
CA SER A 182 -10.60 -15.43 -0.68
C SER A 182 -12.04 -15.76 -0.28
N SER A 183 -12.97 -15.83 -1.22
CA SER A 183 -14.37 -16.15 -0.90
C SER A 183 -14.54 -17.53 -0.28
N ALA A 184 -13.84 -18.55 -0.79
CA ALA A 184 -13.89 -19.89 -0.21
C ALA A 184 -13.29 -19.91 1.20
N ALA A 185 -12.18 -19.21 1.43
CA ALA A 185 -11.59 -19.08 2.76
C ALA A 185 -12.53 -18.36 3.73
N ARG A 186 -13.16 -17.26 3.30
CA ARG A 186 -14.14 -16.52 4.11
C ARG A 186 -15.35 -17.39 4.48
N ALA A 187 -15.88 -18.12 3.51
CA ALA A 187 -16.96 -19.06 3.78
C ALA A 187 -16.53 -20.14 4.79
N GLY A 188 -15.33 -20.72 4.62
CA GLY A 188 -14.79 -21.69 5.56
C GLY A 188 -14.65 -21.14 6.98
N TYR A 189 -14.13 -19.93 7.17
CA TYR A 189 -14.03 -19.31 8.48
C TYR A 189 -15.42 -18.99 9.06
N ALA A 190 -16.36 -18.51 8.23
CA ALA A 190 -17.72 -18.23 8.68
C ALA A 190 -18.43 -19.50 9.19
N PHE A 191 -18.26 -20.63 8.52
CA PHE A 191 -18.80 -21.92 8.98
C PHE A 191 -18.13 -22.44 10.25
N TRP A 192 -16.82 -22.23 10.39
CA TRP A 192 -16.06 -22.71 11.54
C TRP A 192 -16.18 -21.79 12.77
N MET A 193 -16.06 -20.47 12.56
CA MET A 193 -15.95 -19.48 13.64
C MET A 193 -17.15 -18.55 13.77
N GLY A 194 -18.06 -18.54 12.79
CA GLY A 194 -19.20 -17.62 12.75
C GLY A 194 -18.87 -16.21 12.27
N TYR A 195 -17.64 -15.92 11.85
CA TYR A 195 -17.19 -14.63 11.32
C TYR A 195 -16.04 -14.80 10.32
N ASP A 196 -15.66 -13.71 9.63
CA ASP A 196 -14.55 -13.70 8.67
C ASP A 196 -13.19 -13.93 9.36
N ARG A 197 -12.17 -14.09 8.58
CA ARG A 197 -10.80 -14.41 9.00
C ARG A 197 -10.34 -13.60 10.21
N PRO A 198 -9.90 -14.25 11.30
CA PRO A 198 -9.30 -13.57 12.42
C PRO A 198 -7.89 -13.06 12.08
N SER A 199 -7.48 -11.98 12.74
CA SER A 199 -6.07 -11.60 12.74
C SER A 199 -5.34 -12.48 13.77
N PRO A 200 -4.28 -13.21 13.36
CA PRO A 200 -3.55 -14.07 14.28
C PRO A 200 -2.76 -13.25 15.31
N ASP A 201 -2.74 -13.69 16.56
CA ASP A 201 -1.91 -13.12 17.62
C ASP A 201 -0.58 -13.86 17.73
N HIS A 202 0.32 -13.61 16.79
CA HIS A 202 1.63 -14.24 16.74
C HIS A 202 2.50 -13.92 17.97
N ALA A 203 2.29 -12.78 18.60
CA ALA A 203 3.12 -12.32 19.72
C ALA A 203 2.87 -13.13 21.01
N ASN A 204 1.65 -13.61 21.22
CA ASN A 204 1.25 -14.32 22.43
C ASN A 204 1.01 -15.80 22.20
N ALA A 205 1.10 -16.27 20.95
CA ALA A 205 0.94 -17.68 20.64
C ALA A 205 2.10 -18.52 21.22
N ARG A 206 1.77 -19.59 21.93
CA ARG A 206 2.77 -20.55 22.44
C ARG A 206 3.28 -21.51 21.36
N VAL A 207 2.44 -21.77 20.37
CA VAL A 207 2.75 -22.64 19.23
C VAL A 207 2.19 -22.00 17.98
N ILE A 208 2.99 -21.92 16.94
CA ILE A 208 2.58 -21.44 15.62
C ILE A 208 2.81 -22.58 14.63
N LEU A 209 1.73 -23.03 13.99
CA LEU A 209 1.79 -24.04 12.95
C LEU A 209 1.65 -23.36 11.57
N LEU A 210 2.70 -23.45 10.77
CA LEU A 210 2.74 -22.88 9.42
C LEU A 210 2.49 -23.98 8.39
N LEU A 211 1.35 -23.88 7.70
CA LEU A 211 0.97 -24.78 6.61
C LEU A 211 0.96 -23.98 5.30
N SER A 212 2.01 -24.14 4.48
CA SER A 212 2.17 -23.44 3.20
C SER A 212 2.05 -21.90 3.31
N SER A 213 2.55 -21.32 4.40
CA SER A 213 2.47 -19.91 4.69
C SER A 213 3.86 -19.26 4.63
N HIS A 214 3.96 -18.12 3.95
CA HIS A 214 5.15 -17.29 3.86
C HIS A 214 4.93 -16.02 4.69
N LEU A 215 5.30 -16.02 5.97
CA LEU A 215 5.12 -14.88 6.86
C LEU A 215 5.95 -13.67 6.44
N GLU A 216 7.12 -13.89 5.85
CA GLU A 216 8.01 -12.84 5.36
C GLU A 216 7.49 -12.11 4.12
N THR A 217 6.51 -12.66 3.43
CA THR A 217 5.92 -12.08 2.21
C THR A 217 4.40 -11.96 2.26
N GLY A 218 3.78 -12.38 3.34
CA GLY A 218 2.32 -12.37 3.56
C GLY A 218 1.94 -11.75 4.90
N HIS A 219 0.72 -12.00 5.34
CA HIS A 219 0.21 -11.59 6.65
C HIS A 219 0.33 -12.67 7.68
#